data_9de644cd542bf3ec00102b6b16196a23
#
_entry.id   9de644cd542bf3ec00102b6b16196a23
#
_cell.length_a   1.000
_cell.length_b   1.000
_cell.length_c   1.000
_cell.angle_alpha   90.00
_cell.angle_beta   90.00
_cell.angle_gamma   90.00
#
_symmetry.space_group_name_H-M   'P 1'
#
loop_
_entity.id
_entity.type
_entity.pdbx_description
1 polymer ?
#
loop_
_entity_poly.entity_id
_entity_poly.type
_entity_poly.pdbx_seq_one_letter_code
_entity_poly.pdbx_strand_id
1 'polypeptide(L)'
;MHVRRLTRPALAASLGCALLLGTAQPAFAYFQTYLSGSIIGTLTKKEAASLQQSVGKALNDTEDNQVVEWHYPAENRRQAVDGTISPIATKTDQGQKCRRLKSDLKRGSATEAWSGWFCKQSNGTWKARHVED
;
A
#
# COMPACT_ATOMS: atom_id res chain seq x y z
N MET A 1 -10.55 -68.14 -35.58
CA MET A 1 -9.76 -67.46 -34.52
C MET A 1 -9.95 -66.00 -34.70
N HIS A 2 -10.74 -65.35 -33.80
CA HIS A 2 -10.97 -63.98 -33.88
C HIS A 2 -10.07 -63.26 -32.84
N VAL A 3 -9.13 -62.44 -33.32
CA VAL A 3 -8.28 -61.60 -32.49
C VAL A 3 -9.04 -60.25 -32.29
N ARG A 4 -9.57 -60.04 -31.11
CA ARG A 4 -10.16 -58.78 -30.75
C ARG A 4 -9.02 -57.81 -30.38
N ARG A 5 -8.85 -56.74 -31.17
CA ARG A 5 -8.01 -55.61 -30.84
C ARG A 5 -8.74 -54.73 -29.82
N LEU A 6 -8.20 -54.65 -28.63
CA LEU A 6 -8.60 -53.72 -27.62
C LEU A 6 -7.98 -52.34 -27.92
N THR A 7 -8.80 -51.39 -28.32
CA THR A 7 -8.41 -49.97 -28.40
C THR A 7 -8.49 -49.38 -27.03
N ARG A 8 -7.36 -48.90 -26.51
CA ARG A 8 -7.29 -48.11 -25.30
C ARG A 8 -7.67 -46.65 -25.63
N PRO A 9 -8.57 -45.98 -24.88
CA PRO A 9 -8.75 -44.57 -25.01
C PRO A 9 -7.62 -43.84 -24.24
N ALA A 10 -6.95 -42.92 -24.94
CA ALA A 10 -5.99 -42.01 -24.34
C ALA A 10 -6.75 -40.97 -23.50
N LEU A 11 -6.53 -40.98 -22.20
CA LEU A 11 -6.95 -39.93 -21.31
C LEU A 11 -6.02 -38.72 -21.53
N ALA A 12 -6.55 -37.67 -22.18
CA ALA A 12 -5.90 -36.39 -22.24
C ALA A 12 -6.10 -35.68 -20.89
N ALA A 13 -5.04 -35.65 -20.11
CA ALA A 13 -5.01 -34.81 -18.90
C ALA A 13 -4.78 -33.36 -19.31
N SER A 14 -5.86 -32.56 -19.30
CA SER A 14 -5.76 -31.10 -19.43
C SER A 14 -5.20 -30.53 -18.12
N LEU A 15 -3.92 -30.15 -18.12
CA LEU A 15 -3.35 -29.30 -17.07
C LEU A 15 -3.97 -27.90 -17.20
N GLY A 16 -4.95 -27.62 -16.38
CA GLY A 16 -5.43 -26.26 -16.16
C GLY A 16 -4.35 -25.46 -15.43
N CYS A 17 -3.65 -24.59 -16.14
CA CYS A 17 -2.88 -23.52 -15.51
C CYS A 17 -3.85 -22.55 -14.83
N ALA A 18 -4.07 -22.72 -13.54
CA ALA A 18 -4.68 -21.69 -12.71
C ALA A 18 -3.68 -20.53 -12.61
N LEU A 19 -3.90 -19.50 -13.42
CA LEU A 19 -3.25 -18.20 -13.26
C LEU A 19 -3.73 -17.61 -11.94
N LEU A 20 -2.94 -17.78 -10.90
CA LEU A 20 -3.08 -17.02 -9.65
C LEU A 20 -2.71 -15.58 -9.97
N LEU A 21 -3.69 -14.79 -10.38
CA LEU A 21 -3.62 -13.34 -10.37
C LEU A 21 -3.56 -12.90 -8.91
N GLY A 22 -2.35 -12.87 -8.36
CA GLY A 22 -2.10 -12.26 -7.07
C GLY A 22 -2.44 -10.78 -7.18
N THR A 23 -3.56 -10.37 -6.59
CA THR A 23 -3.89 -8.96 -6.43
C THR A 23 -2.84 -8.36 -5.51
N ALA A 24 -1.92 -7.59 -6.08
CA ALA A 24 -0.98 -6.79 -5.31
C ALA A 24 -1.81 -5.79 -4.49
N GLN A 25 -1.96 -6.04 -3.20
CA GLN A 25 -2.64 -5.09 -2.32
C GLN A 25 -1.73 -3.85 -2.18
N PRO A 26 -2.29 -2.65 -2.35
CA PRO A 26 -1.50 -1.44 -2.15
C PRO A 26 -1.00 -1.40 -0.70
N ALA A 27 0.24 -0.93 -0.51
CA ALA A 27 0.88 -0.84 0.82
C ALA A 27 0.00 -0.14 1.87
N PHE A 28 -0.89 0.73 1.42
CA PHE A 28 -1.84 1.47 2.25
C PHE A 28 -2.90 0.57 2.92
N ALA A 29 -3.34 -0.51 2.27
CA ALA A 29 -4.29 -1.46 2.86
C ALA A 29 -3.68 -2.19 4.06
N TYR A 30 -2.38 -2.40 4.08
CA TYR A 30 -1.67 -2.99 5.21
C TYR A 30 -1.70 -2.09 6.45
N PHE A 31 -1.54 -0.77 6.27
CA PHE A 31 -1.64 0.19 7.37
C PHE A 31 -3.04 0.28 7.97
N GLN A 32 -4.07 0.22 7.15
CA GLN A 32 -5.46 0.27 7.62
C GLN A 32 -5.81 -0.91 8.53
N THR A 33 -5.28 -2.08 8.25
CA THR A 33 -5.53 -3.28 9.07
C THR A 33 -4.83 -3.20 10.43
N TYR A 34 -3.66 -2.60 10.49
CA TYR A 34 -2.87 -2.49 11.71
C TYR A 34 -3.35 -1.36 12.65
N LEU A 35 -3.97 -0.32 12.10
CA LEU A 35 -4.37 0.89 12.81
C LEU A 35 -5.89 1.03 12.94
N SER A 36 -6.64 -0.06 12.99
CA SER A 36 -8.09 -0.05 13.20
C SER A 36 -8.46 0.72 14.48
N GLY A 37 -9.30 1.74 14.36
CA GLY A 37 -9.67 2.66 15.45
C GLY A 37 -8.91 3.99 15.45
N SER A 38 -7.89 4.13 14.64
CA SER A 38 -7.14 5.37 14.41
C SER A 38 -7.82 6.27 13.36
N ILE A 39 -7.32 7.50 13.17
CA ILE A 39 -7.78 8.36 12.07
C ILE A 39 -7.60 7.64 10.73
N ILE A 40 -6.42 7.05 10.49
CA ILE A 40 -6.13 6.28 9.26
C ILE A 40 -7.11 5.12 9.08
N GLY A 41 -7.39 4.37 10.13
CA GLY A 41 -8.29 3.21 10.09
C GLY A 41 -9.75 3.58 9.80
N THR A 42 -10.14 4.83 10.01
CA THR A 42 -11.51 5.34 9.80
C THR A 42 -11.69 6.18 8.54
N LEU A 43 -10.65 6.33 7.71
CA LEU A 43 -10.73 7.06 6.44
C LEU A 43 -11.73 6.39 5.48
N THR A 44 -12.53 7.21 4.82
CA THR A 44 -13.32 6.74 3.67
C THR A 44 -12.40 6.37 2.51
N LYS A 45 -12.91 5.63 1.52
CA LYS A 45 -12.14 5.30 0.30
C LYS A 45 -11.64 6.56 -0.42
N LYS A 46 -12.43 7.62 -0.46
CA LYS A 46 -12.05 8.90 -1.09
C LYS A 46 -10.95 9.60 -0.30
N GLU A 47 -11.11 9.68 1.03
CA GLU A 47 -10.08 10.24 1.92
C GLU A 47 -8.77 9.47 1.81
N ALA A 48 -8.84 8.14 1.85
CA ALA A 48 -7.68 7.27 1.72
C ALA A 48 -6.97 7.43 0.37
N ALA A 49 -7.71 7.49 -0.74
CA ALA A 49 -7.15 7.71 -2.07
C ALA A 49 -6.44 9.08 -2.18
N SER A 50 -7.03 10.13 -1.58
CA SER A 50 -6.44 11.47 -1.52
C SER A 50 -5.15 11.47 -0.69
N LEU A 51 -5.16 10.84 0.48
CA LEU A 51 -3.96 10.72 1.33
C LEU A 51 -2.85 9.93 0.59
N GLN A 52 -3.22 8.87 -0.10
CA GLN A 52 -2.27 8.05 -0.86
C GLN A 52 -1.55 8.85 -1.95
N GLN A 53 -2.23 9.80 -2.60
CA GLN A 53 -1.59 10.70 -3.57
C GLN A 53 -0.54 11.58 -2.90
N SER A 54 -0.84 12.13 -1.72
CA SER A 54 0.11 12.96 -0.95
C SER A 54 1.28 12.15 -0.42
N VAL A 55 1.05 10.91 0.00
CA VAL A 55 2.11 9.96 0.39
C VAL A 55 3.01 9.67 -0.82
N GLY A 56 2.43 9.42 -1.98
CA GLY A 56 3.19 9.22 -3.22
C GLY A 56 4.06 10.43 -3.58
N LYS A 57 3.55 11.64 -3.43
CA LYS A 57 4.30 12.88 -3.63
C LYS A 57 5.47 12.99 -2.64
N ALA A 58 5.24 12.70 -1.37
CA ALA A 58 6.29 12.70 -0.36
C ALA A 58 7.41 11.70 -0.68
N LEU A 59 7.04 10.51 -1.15
CA LEU A 59 8.00 9.45 -1.48
C LEU A 59 8.79 9.71 -2.75
N ASN A 60 8.15 10.27 -3.79
CA ASN A 60 8.76 10.43 -5.12
C ASN A 60 9.39 11.80 -5.35
N ASP A 61 8.78 12.88 -4.85
CA ASP A 61 9.07 14.24 -5.33
C ASP A 61 9.47 15.21 -4.23
N THR A 62 9.63 14.74 -3.00
CA THR A 62 9.91 15.60 -1.84
C THR A 62 11.26 15.25 -1.24
N GLU A 63 12.08 16.25 -0.97
CA GLU A 63 13.37 16.07 -0.27
C GLU A 63 13.16 15.74 1.21
N ASP A 64 14.15 15.09 1.81
CA ASP A 64 14.11 14.78 3.23
C ASP A 64 13.94 16.04 4.07
N ASN A 65 13.10 15.96 5.09
CA ASN A 65 12.70 17.04 6.00
C ASN A 65 11.84 18.16 5.40
N GLN A 66 11.43 18.06 4.15
CA GLN A 66 10.40 18.91 3.60
C GLN A 66 9.02 18.36 3.90
N VAL A 67 8.05 19.25 4.06
CA VAL A 67 6.67 18.92 4.46
C VAL A 67 5.73 19.00 3.28
N VAL A 68 4.97 17.94 3.07
CA VAL A 68 3.78 17.93 2.19
C VAL A 68 2.56 18.11 3.09
N GLU A 69 1.80 19.15 2.85
CA GLU A 69 0.51 19.35 3.52
C GLU A 69 -0.60 18.62 2.78
N TRP A 70 -1.49 18.00 3.53
CA TRP A 70 -2.67 17.33 3.03
C TRP A 70 -3.93 17.83 3.72
N HIS A 71 -4.96 18.09 2.93
CA HIS A 71 -6.27 18.50 3.43
C HIS A 71 -7.36 17.78 2.66
N TYR A 72 -8.30 17.20 3.38
CA TYR A 72 -9.52 16.67 2.81
C TYR A 72 -10.72 17.38 3.44
N PRO A 73 -11.58 18.03 2.62
CA PRO A 73 -12.65 18.86 3.15
C PRO A 73 -13.73 18.04 3.86
N ALA A 74 -14.45 18.69 4.76
CA ALA A 74 -15.63 18.12 5.39
C ALA A 74 -16.66 17.73 4.32
N GLU A 75 -17.22 16.53 4.44
CA GLU A 75 -18.19 15.97 3.50
C GLU A 75 -19.17 15.05 4.24
N ASN A 76 -20.45 15.07 3.88
CA ASN A 76 -21.46 14.13 4.40
C ASN A 76 -21.49 14.02 5.94
N ARG A 77 -21.48 15.14 6.65
CA ARG A 77 -21.43 15.24 8.13
C ARG A 77 -20.13 14.71 8.77
N ARG A 78 -19.10 14.40 7.96
CA ARG A 78 -17.77 14.09 8.45
C ARG A 78 -16.95 15.37 8.54
N GLN A 79 -16.21 15.52 9.62
CA GLN A 79 -15.26 16.60 9.76
C GLN A 79 -14.13 16.47 8.74
N ALA A 80 -13.56 17.60 8.32
CA ALA A 80 -12.36 17.62 7.54
C ALA A 80 -11.21 16.88 8.24
N VAL A 81 -10.30 16.34 7.48
CA VAL A 81 -9.05 15.79 7.99
C VAL A 81 -7.88 16.55 7.38
N ASP A 82 -6.95 16.91 8.22
CA ASP A 82 -5.71 17.58 7.85
C ASP A 82 -4.52 16.69 8.21
N GLY A 83 -3.45 16.80 7.45
CA GLY A 83 -2.24 16.07 7.72
C GLY A 83 -0.99 16.75 7.19
N THR A 84 0.12 16.39 7.77
CA THR A 84 1.46 16.68 7.25
C THR A 84 2.18 15.37 7.02
N ILE A 85 2.93 15.29 5.94
CA ILE A 85 3.72 14.12 5.58
C ILE A 85 5.12 14.60 5.21
N SER A 86 6.13 14.06 5.86
CA SER A 86 7.53 14.40 5.58
C SER A 86 8.37 13.14 5.42
N PRO A 87 9.13 13.01 4.34
CA PRO A 87 10.23 12.06 4.34
C PRO A 87 11.32 12.58 5.29
N ILE A 88 11.79 11.75 6.20
CA ILE A 88 12.76 12.13 7.23
C ILE A 88 14.10 11.41 7.08
N ALA A 89 14.16 10.36 6.28
CA ALA A 89 15.38 9.64 5.96
C ALA A 89 15.24 8.90 4.62
N THR A 90 16.34 8.75 3.93
CA THR A 90 16.41 7.96 2.69
C THR A 90 17.67 7.11 2.73
N LYS A 91 17.54 5.82 2.46
CA LYS A 91 18.69 4.90 2.37
C LYS A 91 18.40 3.75 1.41
N THR A 92 19.43 3.04 1.03
CA THR A 92 19.31 1.76 0.32
C THR A 92 19.34 0.63 1.33
N ASP A 93 18.37 -0.27 1.24
CA ASP A 93 18.27 -1.46 2.08
C ASP A 93 17.87 -2.66 1.22
N GLN A 94 18.63 -3.74 1.29
CA GLN A 94 18.44 -4.93 0.45
C GLN A 94 18.28 -4.62 -1.06
N GLY A 95 19.09 -3.68 -1.56
CA GLY A 95 19.07 -3.26 -2.97
C GLY A 95 17.89 -2.37 -3.36
N GLN A 96 17.04 -1.98 -2.43
CA GLN A 96 15.89 -1.10 -2.67
C GLN A 96 16.13 0.28 -2.10
N LYS A 97 15.62 1.31 -2.79
CA LYS A 97 15.52 2.66 -2.21
C LYS A 97 14.41 2.67 -1.19
N CYS A 98 14.74 2.99 0.06
CA CYS A 98 13.80 3.07 1.16
C CYS A 98 13.76 4.50 1.72
N ARG A 99 12.57 4.96 2.04
CA ARG A 99 12.35 6.27 2.66
C ARG A 99 11.49 6.14 3.90
N ARG A 100 11.88 6.79 4.98
CA ARG A 100 11.10 6.87 6.20
C ARG A 100 10.22 8.10 6.13
N LEU A 101 8.91 7.89 6.29
CA LEU A 101 7.95 8.97 6.39
C LEU A 101 7.54 9.18 7.86
N LYS A 102 7.33 10.44 8.20
CA LYS A 102 6.63 10.88 9.40
C LYS A 102 5.36 11.60 8.98
N SER A 103 4.26 11.36 9.68
CA SER A 103 2.99 12.04 9.41
C SER A 103 2.28 12.37 10.71
N ASP A 104 1.66 13.53 10.72
CA ASP A 104 0.74 13.97 11.76
C ASP A 104 -0.62 14.21 11.13
N LEU A 105 -1.67 13.58 11.65
CA LEU A 105 -3.05 13.71 11.18
C LEU A 105 -3.92 14.34 12.25
N LYS A 106 -4.91 15.10 11.81
CA LYS A 106 -5.87 15.77 12.69
C LYS A 106 -7.28 15.72 12.10
N ARG A 107 -8.24 15.31 12.93
CA ARG A 107 -9.67 15.41 12.64
C ARG A 107 -10.39 15.95 13.88
N GLY A 108 -10.95 17.17 13.80
CA GLY A 108 -11.50 17.83 14.97
C GLY A 108 -10.46 18.00 16.08
N SER A 109 -10.76 17.48 17.26
CA SER A 109 -9.82 17.45 18.40
C SER A 109 -8.92 16.20 18.43
N ALA A 110 -9.18 15.22 17.59
CA ALA A 110 -8.37 14.01 17.50
C ALA A 110 -7.10 14.27 16.70
N THR A 111 -5.98 13.78 17.22
CA THR A 111 -4.66 13.84 16.57
C THR A 111 -4.03 12.46 16.54
N GLU A 112 -3.25 12.17 15.51
CA GLU A 112 -2.54 10.91 15.34
C GLU A 112 -1.21 11.14 14.65
N ALA A 113 -0.14 10.60 15.21
CA ALA A 113 1.18 10.61 14.61
C ALA A 113 1.62 9.18 14.27
N TRP A 114 2.22 9.01 13.10
CA TRP A 114 2.84 7.75 12.72
C TRP A 114 4.15 7.97 11.96
N SER A 115 4.99 6.98 11.95
CA SER A 115 6.16 6.92 11.09
C SER A 115 6.41 5.50 10.62
N GLY A 116 7.00 5.36 9.45
CA GLY A 116 7.31 4.05 8.90
C GLY A 116 8.19 4.12 7.67
N TRP A 117 8.85 3.00 7.37
CA TRP A 117 9.66 2.84 6.19
C TRP A 117 8.85 2.31 5.02
N PHE A 118 9.11 2.87 3.85
CA PHE A 118 8.59 2.43 2.56
C PHE A 118 9.76 2.17 1.63
N CYS A 119 9.75 1.03 0.94
CA CYS A 119 10.78 0.66 -0.01
C CYS A 119 10.20 0.52 -1.41
N LYS A 120 10.92 1.07 -2.39
CA LYS A 120 10.51 1.06 -3.79
C LYS A 120 10.73 -0.31 -4.39
N GLN A 121 9.67 -0.87 -4.96
CA GLN A 121 9.70 -2.16 -5.63
C GLN A 121 10.22 -2.02 -7.07
N SER A 122 10.57 -3.13 -7.71
CA SER A 122 11.04 -3.15 -9.10
C SER A 122 10.04 -2.55 -10.11
N ASN A 123 8.75 -2.65 -9.83
CA ASN A 123 7.69 -2.06 -10.64
C ASN A 123 7.43 -0.56 -10.37
N GLY A 124 8.22 0.07 -9.50
CA GLY A 124 8.09 1.48 -9.13
C GLY A 124 7.09 1.78 -8.02
N THR A 125 6.35 0.79 -7.52
CA THR A 125 5.45 0.97 -6.38
C THR A 125 6.22 0.96 -5.05
N TRP A 126 5.67 1.64 -4.05
CA TRP A 126 6.23 1.65 -2.70
C TRP A 126 5.45 0.71 -1.80
N LYS A 127 6.19 -0.07 -1.01
CA LYS A 127 5.61 -0.94 0.02
C LYS A 127 6.17 -0.60 1.39
N ALA A 128 5.30 -0.59 2.39
CA ALA A 128 5.74 -0.56 3.78
C ALA A 128 6.56 -1.82 4.10
N ARG A 129 7.70 -1.63 4.73
CA ARG A 129 8.61 -2.69 5.12
C ARG A 129 9.37 -2.29 6.37
N HIS A 130 9.64 -3.27 7.24
CA HIS A 130 10.57 -3.04 8.34
C HIS A 130 11.99 -2.83 7.78
N VAL A 131 12.62 -1.77 8.22
CA VAL A 131 14.02 -1.43 7.90
C VAL A 131 14.68 -1.07 9.21
N GLU A 132 15.84 -1.65 9.48
CA GLU A 132 16.61 -1.32 10.67
C GLU A 132 17.24 0.08 10.53
N ASP A 133 17.23 0.84 11.62
CA ASP A 133 17.81 2.19 11.68
C ASP A 133 19.34 2.19 11.69
#